data_469a6dc363f2d8f666dca17a3689000d
#
_entry.id   469a6dc363f2d8f666dca17a3689000d
#
_cell.length_a   1.000
_cell.length_b   1.000
_cell.length_c   1.000
_cell.angle_alpha   90.00
_cell.angle_beta   90.00
_cell.angle_gamma   90.00
#
_symmetry.space_group_name_H-M   'P 1'
#
loop_
_entity.id
_entity.type
_entity.pdbx_description
1 polymer ?
#
loop_
_entity_poly.entity_id
_entity_poly.type
_entity_poly.pdbx_seq_one_letter_code
_entity_poly.pdbx_strand_id
1 'polypeptide(L)'
;MEGMVDCLSKGKKTFRVESFFENKHIVSLMKEFIFLIVIFSSIPLAFSQEFPDIGVKVEIVADNLDIPWSISWAPDGTIFFTERTGNVKVIKNGLVMEKPILSLDVGGGEGGLLGIAIDPNFSENHFIYLYFTHNDFLSTKNKVVRYFESNLTLTENKVLIGNIPGGGVHDGGRIKFGPDGKLYITTGEAGNPNLSQDLNSLAGKILRINSDGSIPDDNPFPNSPVYSYGHRNPQGLDWDISGNLIATEHGPTGWRGVAHDEINLIIPGENYGWPEIIGFETKSGFKSPIVDSGDETWAPSGAEFYYGDKFPSWVGKYFVATLRGAHLLMIDFDLENNQVLSQEKLFLGNFGRLRDVATGPDENLYLLTSNQDGRGKPSINDDKILRIVPLNVINNFEDCIKAGNPITESIPRECNQNGKIFVEEIEGSTKIIPEWIRNIFIWYGQDQISESELLDAIKFLIQQKIIILN
;
A
#
# COMPACT_ATOMS: atom_id res chain seq x y z
N MET A 1 25.38 -67.20 -20.64
CA MET A 1 24.71 -68.19 -19.80
C MET A 1 23.37 -67.51 -19.48
N GLU A 2 22.35 -67.73 -20.33
CA GLU A 2 21.40 -68.84 -20.19
C GLU A 2 20.80 -68.81 -18.79
N GLY A 3 19.53 -68.70 -18.59
CA GLY A 3 18.37 -69.04 -19.40
C GLY A 3 17.13 -68.82 -18.56
N MET A 4 16.17 -68.86 -19.21
CA MET A 4 14.83 -69.46 -19.24
C MET A 4 13.73 -68.51 -18.81
N VAL A 5 12.93 -68.03 -19.74
CA VAL A 5 11.83 -68.56 -20.58
C VAL A 5 10.80 -69.39 -19.79
N ASP A 6 9.60 -68.84 -19.99
CA ASP A 6 8.27 -69.45 -19.99
C ASP A 6 7.47 -69.61 -18.71
N CYS A 7 6.30 -68.96 -18.69
CA CYS A 7 5.00 -69.60 -18.84
C CYS A 7 3.82 -68.72 -18.58
N LEU A 8 3.03 -68.50 -19.55
CA LEU A 8 1.61 -68.76 -19.84
C LEU A 8 0.66 -67.61 -19.47
N SER A 9 0.21 -66.93 -20.48
CA SER A 9 -1.08 -67.07 -21.18
C SER A 9 -2.26 -67.51 -20.30
N LYS A 10 -3.18 -66.57 -20.06
CA LYS A 10 -4.61 -66.66 -20.30
C LYS A 10 -5.40 -65.60 -19.52
N GLY A 11 -6.29 -64.92 -20.25
CA GLY A 11 -7.41 -64.29 -19.63
C GLY A 11 -7.57 -62.79 -19.90
N LYS A 12 -7.53 -62.32 -21.14
CA LYS A 12 -8.18 -61.08 -21.51
C LYS A 12 -9.68 -61.21 -21.33
N LYS A 13 -10.24 -60.65 -20.26
CA LYS A 13 -11.65 -60.21 -20.23
C LYS A 13 -11.71 -58.74 -20.55
N THR A 14 -11.94 -58.44 -21.82
CA THR A 14 -12.39 -57.15 -22.27
C THR A 14 -13.82 -56.97 -21.76
N PHE A 15 -13.99 -56.12 -20.76
CA PHE A 15 -15.29 -55.57 -20.43
C PHE A 15 -15.62 -54.50 -21.48
N ARG A 16 -16.61 -54.84 -22.35
CA ARG A 16 -17.20 -53.91 -23.32
C ARG A 16 -18.10 -52.96 -22.53
N VAL A 17 -17.68 -51.70 -22.35
CA VAL A 17 -18.49 -50.62 -21.83
C VAL A 17 -19.17 -49.97 -23.02
N GLU A 18 -20.19 -50.60 -23.59
CA GLU A 18 -20.93 -50.07 -24.74
C GLU A 18 -22.45 -49.97 -24.52
N SER A 19 -22.96 -49.89 -23.30
CA SER A 19 -24.42 -49.77 -23.11
C SER A 19 -24.89 -48.77 -22.06
N PHE A 20 -24.12 -47.75 -21.73
CA PHE A 20 -24.52 -46.75 -20.70
C PHE A 20 -24.73 -45.30 -21.18
N PHE A 21 -24.63 -45.05 -22.50
CA PHE A 21 -24.74 -43.68 -23.03
C PHE A 21 -25.89 -43.45 -24.02
N GLU A 22 -27.03 -44.09 -23.83
CA GLU A 22 -28.23 -43.78 -24.63
C GLU A 22 -29.28 -42.93 -23.94
N ASN A 23 -28.97 -42.30 -22.82
CA ASN A 23 -29.93 -41.40 -22.18
C ASN A 23 -29.54 -39.94 -22.39
N LYS A 24 -30.03 -39.31 -23.47
CA LYS A 24 -29.75 -37.91 -23.82
C LYS A 24 -30.05 -36.91 -22.70
N HIS A 25 -30.94 -37.27 -21.77
CA HIS A 25 -31.23 -36.43 -20.59
C HIS A 25 -30.10 -36.44 -19.53
N ILE A 26 -29.42 -37.58 -19.36
CA ILE A 26 -28.31 -37.68 -18.39
C ILE A 26 -27.08 -36.90 -18.91
N VAL A 27 -26.81 -36.93 -20.21
CA VAL A 27 -25.71 -36.17 -20.82
C VAL A 27 -25.97 -34.65 -20.78
N SER A 28 -27.24 -34.23 -20.92
CA SER A 28 -27.64 -32.82 -20.80
C SER A 28 -27.48 -32.33 -19.34
N LEU A 29 -27.93 -33.10 -18.35
CA LEU A 29 -27.78 -32.80 -16.93
C LEU A 29 -26.30 -32.80 -16.51
N MET A 30 -25.46 -33.70 -17.00
CA MET A 30 -24.02 -33.68 -16.73
C MET A 30 -23.34 -32.49 -17.39
N LYS A 31 -23.75 -32.02 -18.56
CA LYS A 31 -23.21 -30.79 -19.17
C LYS A 31 -23.57 -29.54 -18.38
N GLU A 32 -24.80 -29.44 -17.89
CA GLU A 32 -25.22 -28.32 -17.05
C GLU A 32 -24.50 -28.36 -15.65
N PHE A 33 -24.34 -29.54 -15.09
CA PHE A 33 -23.58 -29.71 -13.83
C PHE A 33 -22.07 -29.41 -14.00
N ILE A 34 -21.45 -29.81 -15.11
CA ILE A 34 -20.06 -29.47 -15.43
C ILE A 34 -19.91 -27.97 -15.70
N PHE A 35 -20.89 -27.34 -16.36
CA PHE A 35 -20.91 -25.88 -16.58
C PHE A 35 -21.10 -25.10 -15.28
N LEU A 36 -21.93 -25.61 -14.35
CA LEU A 36 -22.08 -25.01 -13.01
C LEU A 36 -20.83 -25.20 -12.14
N ILE A 37 -20.13 -26.34 -12.23
CA ILE A 37 -18.89 -26.58 -11.49
C ILE A 37 -17.75 -25.73 -12.05
N VAL A 38 -17.69 -25.49 -13.37
CA VAL A 38 -16.68 -24.62 -14.00
C VAL A 38 -16.93 -23.15 -13.70
N ILE A 39 -18.19 -22.72 -13.51
CA ILE A 39 -18.52 -21.34 -13.10
C ILE A 39 -18.20 -21.12 -11.60
N PHE A 40 -18.32 -22.15 -10.76
CA PHE A 40 -17.95 -22.05 -9.33
C PHE A 40 -16.44 -22.16 -9.06
N SER A 41 -15.65 -22.64 -10.01
CA SER A 41 -14.19 -22.80 -9.83
C SER A 41 -13.35 -21.59 -10.26
N SER A 42 -13.95 -20.47 -10.65
CA SER A 42 -13.26 -19.25 -11.07
C SER A 42 -13.57 -18.01 -10.21
N ILE A 43 -14.04 -18.20 -8.97
CA ILE A 43 -13.89 -17.13 -7.98
C ILE A 43 -12.43 -17.20 -7.54
N PRO A 44 -11.57 -16.22 -7.89
CA PRO A 44 -10.23 -16.18 -7.33
C PRO A 44 -10.42 -16.08 -5.82
N LEU A 45 -9.94 -17.08 -5.10
CA LEU A 45 -9.75 -16.98 -3.65
C LEU A 45 -8.83 -15.77 -3.46
N ALA A 46 -9.39 -14.64 -3.08
CA ALA A 46 -8.62 -13.46 -2.76
C ALA A 46 -7.64 -13.86 -1.65
N PHE A 47 -6.38 -14.03 -2.02
CA PHE A 47 -5.34 -14.34 -1.03
C PHE A 47 -5.21 -13.11 -0.14
N SER A 48 -5.37 -13.31 1.17
CA SER A 48 -5.21 -12.25 2.16
C SER A 48 -4.36 -12.77 3.32
N GLN A 49 -3.55 -11.88 3.88
CA GLN A 49 -2.73 -12.15 5.04
C GLN A 49 -3.12 -11.21 6.18
N GLU A 50 -3.37 -11.77 7.35
CA GLU A 50 -3.74 -11.00 8.55
C GLU A 50 -2.52 -10.69 9.40
N PHE A 51 -2.51 -9.49 9.99
CA PHE A 51 -1.51 -8.98 10.91
C PHE A 51 -2.22 -8.45 12.17
N PRO A 52 -2.65 -9.34 13.08
CA PRO A 52 -3.44 -8.96 14.24
C PRO A 52 -2.74 -7.98 15.18
N ASP A 53 -1.42 -8.07 15.30
CA ASP A 53 -0.61 -7.22 16.19
C ASP A 53 -0.72 -5.73 15.84
N ILE A 54 -0.96 -5.41 14.56
CA ILE A 54 -1.15 -4.04 14.06
C ILE A 54 -2.58 -3.80 13.56
N GLY A 55 -3.48 -4.75 13.77
CA GLY A 55 -4.91 -4.61 13.47
C GLY A 55 -5.26 -4.49 11.99
N VAL A 56 -4.48 -5.11 11.10
CA VAL A 56 -4.71 -5.01 9.66
C VAL A 56 -4.72 -6.37 8.95
N LYS A 57 -5.29 -6.37 7.77
CA LYS A 57 -5.26 -7.45 6.78
C LYS A 57 -4.71 -6.88 5.48
N VAL A 58 -3.88 -7.63 4.80
CA VAL A 58 -3.34 -7.27 3.48
C VAL A 58 -3.97 -8.14 2.41
N GLU A 59 -4.52 -7.52 1.40
CA GLU A 59 -5.21 -8.15 0.26
C GLU A 59 -4.42 -7.92 -1.03
N ILE A 60 -4.43 -8.91 -1.94
CA ILE A 60 -3.87 -8.75 -3.28
C ILE A 60 -4.92 -8.09 -4.17
N VAL A 61 -4.58 -6.93 -4.73
CA VAL A 61 -5.41 -6.20 -5.71
C VAL A 61 -5.07 -6.63 -7.13
N ALA A 62 -3.78 -6.82 -7.40
CA ALA A 62 -3.25 -7.30 -8.68
C ALA A 62 -1.96 -8.06 -8.45
N ASP A 63 -1.69 -9.05 -9.28
CA ASP A 63 -0.46 -9.84 -9.28
C ASP A 63 0.06 -10.07 -10.71
N ASN A 64 1.20 -10.76 -10.84
CA ASN A 64 1.87 -11.00 -12.12
C ASN A 64 2.17 -9.70 -12.90
N LEU A 65 2.58 -8.66 -12.17
CA LEU A 65 2.91 -7.36 -12.72
C LEU A 65 4.41 -7.28 -13.08
N ASP A 66 4.76 -6.44 -14.04
CA ASP A 66 6.13 -6.29 -14.52
C ASP A 66 6.80 -5.05 -13.92
N ILE A 67 7.25 -5.19 -12.67
CA ILE A 67 7.93 -4.15 -11.88
C ILE A 67 7.07 -2.88 -11.76
N PRO A 68 5.90 -2.92 -11.11
CA PRO A 68 5.06 -1.75 -10.91
C PRO A 68 5.82 -0.69 -10.13
N TRP A 69 5.76 0.59 -10.60
CA TRP A 69 6.61 1.63 -10.04
C TRP A 69 5.83 2.72 -9.31
N SER A 70 4.72 3.17 -9.85
CA SER A 70 3.89 4.24 -9.25
C SER A 70 2.42 4.01 -9.54
N ILE A 71 1.56 4.48 -8.64
CA ILE A 71 0.11 4.31 -8.69
C ILE A 71 -0.60 5.65 -8.48
N SER A 72 -1.71 5.87 -9.17
CA SER A 72 -2.55 7.05 -9.02
C SER A 72 -4.00 6.75 -9.38
N TRP A 73 -4.96 7.51 -8.86
CA TRP A 73 -6.40 7.30 -9.04
C TRP A 73 -7.05 8.45 -9.78
N ALA A 74 -7.89 8.11 -10.77
CA ALA A 74 -8.84 9.08 -11.29
C ALA A 74 -10.02 9.28 -10.32
N PRO A 75 -10.75 10.40 -10.43
CA PRO A 75 -11.90 10.68 -9.56
C PRO A 75 -13.01 9.64 -9.59
N ASP A 76 -13.13 8.85 -10.66
CA ASP A 76 -14.09 7.74 -10.79
C ASP A 76 -13.64 6.45 -10.11
N GLY A 77 -12.49 6.46 -9.42
CA GLY A 77 -11.89 5.30 -8.77
C GLY A 77 -11.07 4.39 -9.69
N THR A 78 -10.94 4.73 -10.98
CA THR A 78 -10.04 4.01 -11.90
C THR A 78 -8.60 4.17 -11.44
N ILE A 79 -7.89 3.06 -11.29
CA ILE A 79 -6.49 3.03 -10.89
C ILE A 79 -5.61 3.02 -12.15
N PHE A 80 -4.67 3.95 -12.22
CA PHE A 80 -3.60 3.96 -13.21
C PHE A 80 -2.28 3.64 -12.52
N PHE A 81 -1.49 2.79 -13.13
CA PHE A 81 -0.16 2.48 -12.60
C PHE A 81 0.84 2.27 -13.74
N THR A 82 2.09 2.53 -13.41
CA THR A 82 3.21 2.33 -14.33
C THR A 82 3.92 1.02 -14.04
N GLU A 83 4.32 0.33 -15.09
CA GLU A 83 5.32 -0.74 -15.02
C GLU A 83 6.64 -0.18 -15.57
N ARG A 84 7.74 -0.38 -14.83
CA ARG A 84 9.06 0.19 -15.18
C ARG A 84 9.53 -0.17 -16.58
N THR A 85 9.05 -1.29 -17.11
CA THR A 85 9.33 -1.79 -18.47
C THR A 85 8.70 -0.96 -19.59
N GLY A 86 7.84 0.02 -19.27
CA GLY A 86 7.31 1.00 -20.23
C GLY A 86 5.82 1.00 -20.40
N ASN A 87 5.06 0.19 -19.64
CA ASN A 87 3.62 0.11 -19.77
C ASN A 87 2.89 1.01 -18.76
N VAL A 88 1.84 1.68 -19.21
CA VAL A 88 0.79 2.22 -18.34
C VAL A 88 -0.39 1.26 -18.35
N LYS A 89 -0.74 0.74 -17.19
CA LYS A 89 -1.86 -0.19 -17.00
C LYS A 89 -2.97 0.39 -16.15
N VAL A 90 -4.11 -0.25 -16.18
CA VAL A 90 -5.35 0.20 -15.53
C VAL A 90 -5.98 -0.94 -14.76
N ILE A 91 -6.48 -0.62 -13.54
CA ILE A 91 -7.45 -1.45 -12.82
C ILE A 91 -8.77 -0.70 -12.80
N LYS A 92 -9.80 -1.29 -13.35
CA LYS A 92 -11.15 -0.74 -13.36
C LYS A 92 -12.15 -1.76 -12.84
N ASN A 93 -13.02 -1.36 -11.91
CA ASN A 93 -13.97 -2.26 -11.24
C ASN A 93 -13.29 -3.50 -10.60
N GLY A 94 -12.10 -3.32 -10.03
CA GLY A 94 -11.32 -4.39 -9.38
C GLY A 94 -10.64 -5.38 -10.34
N LEU A 95 -10.65 -5.12 -11.66
CA LEU A 95 -10.02 -5.98 -12.65
C LEU A 95 -8.88 -5.26 -13.37
N VAL A 96 -7.72 -5.91 -13.43
CA VAL A 96 -6.59 -5.46 -14.25
C VAL A 96 -6.95 -5.61 -15.73
N MET A 97 -6.81 -4.53 -16.49
CA MET A 97 -6.99 -4.62 -17.94
C MET A 97 -5.84 -5.39 -18.58
N GLU A 98 -6.16 -6.35 -19.44
CA GLU A 98 -5.18 -7.22 -20.09
C GLU A 98 -4.16 -6.42 -20.92
N LYS A 99 -4.64 -5.42 -21.66
CA LYS A 99 -3.79 -4.59 -22.51
C LYS A 99 -3.40 -3.29 -21.81
N PRO A 100 -2.12 -2.87 -21.89
CA PRO A 100 -1.72 -1.54 -21.46
C PRO A 100 -2.42 -0.47 -22.30
N ILE A 101 -2.70 0.68 -21.68
CA ILE A 101 -3.31 1.84 -22.36
C ILE A 101 -2.25 2.72 -23.05
N LEU A 102 -0.99 2.47 -22.73
CA LEU A 102 0.20 3.05 -23.38
C LEU A 102 1.37 2.10 -23.18
N SER A 103 2.19 1.94 -24.23
CA SER A 103 3.49 1.28 -24.16
C SER A 103 4.54 2.19 -24.75
N LEU A 104 5.61 2.45 -24.00
CA LEU A 104 6.73 3.31 -24.36
C LEU A 104 8.01 2.47 -24.51
N ASP A 105 8.83 2.84 -25.48
CA ASP A 105 10.22 2.37 -25.53
C ASP A 105 11.05 3.21 -24.54
N VAL A 106 11.53 2.59 -23.49
CA VAL A 106 12.16 3.26 -22.36
C VAL A 106 13.60 2.79 -22.17
N GLY A 107 14.42 3.66 -21.55
CA GLY A 107 15.79 3.33 -21.16
C GLY A 107 15.83 2.24 -20.08
N GLY A 108 16.96 1.55 -20.00
CA GLY A 108 17.18 0.46 -19.02
C GLY A 108 17.88 0.92 -17.74
N GLY A 109 18.36 -0.06 -16.97
CA GLY A 109 18.99 0.17 -15.66
C GLY A 109 18.00 0.37 -14.54
N GLU A 110 18.20 1.38 -13.69
CA GLU A 110 17.21 1.83 -12.70
C GLU A 110 16.13 2.71 -13.34
N GLY A 111 16.40 3.27 -14.53
CA GLY A 111 15.45 4.00 -15.33
C GLY A 111 14.34 3.14 -15.92
N GLY A 112 13.48 3.75 -16.72
CA GLY A 112 12.30 3.14 -17.32
C GLY A 112 11.12 4.09 -17.26
N LEU A 113 9.89 3.57 -17.31
CA LEU A 113 8.68 4.32 -17.00
C LEU A 113 8.49 4.32 -15.48
N LEU A 114 8.60 5.49 -14.86
CA LEU A 114 8.68 5.64 -13.42
C LEU A 114 7.40 6.26 -12.84
N GLY A 115 7.41 7.56 -12.56
CA GLY A 115 6.30 8.26 -11.92
C GLY A 115 5.08 8.47 -12.81
N ILE A 116 3.91 8.41 -12.20
CA ILE A 116 2.63 8.84 -12.77
C ILE A 116 1.95 9.80 -11.82
N ALA A 117 1.37 10.87 -12.34
CA ALA A 117 0.49 11.75 -11.60
C ALA A 117 -0.76 12.08 -12.44
N ILE A 118 -1.90 12.15 -11.78
CA ILE A 118 -3.16 12.58 -12.40
C ILE A 118 -3.36 14.05 -12.08
N ASP A 119 -3.80 14.83 -13.08
CA ASP A 119 -4.07 16.26 -12.92
C ASP A 119 -5.14 16.49 -11.83
N PRO A 120 -4.97 17.46 -10.92
CA PRO A 120 -6.01 17.79 -9.95
C PRO A 120 -7.37 18.13 -10.56
N ASN A 121 -7.38 18.63 -11.81
CA ASN A 121 -8.59 18.90 -12.59
C ASN A 121 -8.90 17.80 -13.63
N PHE A 122 -8.51 16.56 -13.39
CA PHE A 122 -8.65 15.45 -14.34
C PHE A 122 -10.08 15.28 -14.85
N SER A 123 -11.09 15.50 -14.02
CA SER A 123 -12.50 15.43 -14.43
C SER A 123 -12.85 16.37 -15.58
N GLU A 124 -12.08 17.45 -15.77
CA GLU A 124 -12.30 18.47 -16.81
C GLU A 124 -11.34 18.31 -17.97
N ASN A 125 -10.07 18.01 -17.68
CA ASN A 125 -8.99 18.08 -18.66
C ASN A 125 -8.43 16.74 -19.11
N HIS A 126 -8.70 15.67 -18.36
CA HIS A 126 -8.22 14.31 -18.63
C HIS A 126 -6.69 14.20 -18.78
N PHE A 127 -5.91 15.03 -18.07
CA PHE A 127 -4.45 15.00 -18.18
C PHE A 127 -3.82 14.02 -17.19
N ILE A 128 -2.86 13.26 -17.71
CA ILE A 128 -1.98 12.35 -16.97
C ILE A 128 -0.53 12.72 -17.28
N TYR A 129 0.31 12.72 -16.26
CA TYR A 129 1.71 13.06 -16.34
C TYR A 129 2.56 11.81 -16.10
N LEU A 130 3.55 11.61 -16.95
CA LEU A 130 4.46 10.48 -16.87
C LEU A 130 5.90 10.97 -16.84
N TYR A 131 6.69 10.42 -15.91
CA TYR A 131 8.14 10.55 -15.90
C TYR A 131 8.76 9.28 -16.45
N PHE A 132 9.66 9.39 -17.42
CA PHE A 132 10.35 8.22 -17.96
C PHE A 132 11.72 8.52 -18.52
N THR A 133 12.56 7.48 -18.51
CA THR A 133 13.88 7.46 -19.09
C THR A 133 13.80 7.04 -20.54
N HIS A 134 14.51 7.71 -21.42
CA HIS A 134 14.62 7.37 -22.84
C HIS A 134 16.07 7.50 -23.31
N ASN A 135 16.40 6.71 -24.31
CA ASN A 135 17.70 6.83 -24.96
C ASN A 135 17.58 7.83 -26.10
N ASP A 136 18.44 8.84 -26.06
CA ASP A 136 18.75 9.71 -27.16
C ASP A 136 19.94 9.07 -27.95
N PHE A 137 20.22 9.55 -29.16
CA PHE A 137 21.27 8.97 -30.02
C PHE A 137 22.64 8.85 -29.33
N LEU A 138 22.96 9.69 -28.36
CA LEU A 138 24.24 9.78 -27.68
C LEU A 138 24.20 9.62 -26.17
N SER A 139 23.03 9.61 -25.54
CA SER A 139 22.92 9.65 -24.08
C SER A 139 21.54 9.16 -23.58
N THR A 140 21.53 8.71 -22.35
CA THR A 140 20.29 8.45 -21.62
C THR A 140 19.78 9.74 -20.97
N LYS A 141 18.51 10.01 -21.06
CA LYS A 141 17.85 11.18 -20.49
C LYS A 141 16.52 10.84 -19.89
N ASN A 142 16.09 11.69 -18.98
CA ASN A 142 14.76 11.64 -18.39
C ASN A 142 13.90 12.81 -18.87
N LYS A 143 12.58 12.62 -18.88
CA LYS A 143 11.63 13.68 -19.23
C LYS A 143 10.30 13.48 -18.52
N VAL A 144 9.54 14.57 -18.39
CA VAL A 144 8.13 14.55 -17.97
C VAL A 144 7.27 14.95 -19.15
N VAL A 145 6.30 14.12 -19.46
CA VAL A 145 5.37 14.31 -20.57
C VAL A 145 3.95 14.26 -20.05
N ARG A 146 3.13 15.21 -20.48
CA ARG A 146 1.70 15.23 -20.28
C ARG A 146 1.00 14.50 -21.39
N TYR A 147 0.09 13.60 -21.02
CA TYR A 147 -0.77 12.85 -21.94
C TYR A 147 -2.22 13.28 -21.74
N PHE A 148 -3.01 13.14 -22.79
CA PHE A 148 -4.46 13.26 -22.76
C PHE A 148 -5.07 11.85 -22.74
N GLU A 149 -5.89 11.57 -21.74
CA GLU A 149 -6.62 10.31 -21.60
C GLU A 149 -7.97 10.40 -22.32
N SER A 150 -8.28 9.42 -23.13
CA SER A 150 -9.61 9.23 -23.73
C SER A 150 -9.90 7.76 -23.96
N ASN A 151 -10.99 7.27 -23.40
CA ASN A 151 -11.44 5.89 -23.55
C ASN A 151 -10.34 4.85 -23.24
N LEU A 152 -9.63 5.03 -22.16
CA LEU A 152 -8.50 4.19 -21.74
C LEU A 152 -7.39 4.10 -22.81
N THR A 153 -7.12 5.21 -23.46
CA THR A 153 -6.00 5.40 -24.37
C THR A 153 -5.31 6.71 -24.03
N LEU A 154 -3.98 6.69 -23.98
CA LEU A 154 -3.17 7.89 -23.74
C LEU A 154 -2.57 8.40 -25.05
N THR A 155 -2.77 9.68 -25.33
CA THR A 155 -2.19 10.37 -26.47
C THR A 155 -1.23 11.44 -25.94
N GLU A 156 0.00 11.48 -26.45
CA GLU A 156 0.98 12.50 -26.07
C GLU A 156 0.43 13.91 -26.36
N ASN A 157 0.44 14.76 -25.34
CA ASN A 157 -0.04 16.13 -25.43
C ASN A 157 1.12 17.13 -25.49
N LYS A 158 2.05 17.05 -24.52
CA LYS A 158 3.17 18.00 -24.42
C LYS A 158 4.32 17.44 -23.59
N VAL A 159 5.55 17.60 -24.06
CA VAL A 159 6.75 17.48 -23.22
C VAL A 159 6.83 18.72 -22.33
N LEU A 160 6.71 18.54 -21.00
CA LEU A 160 6.73 19.64 -20.04
C LEU A 160 8.16 20.05 -19.67
N ILE A 161 8.98 19.04 -19.39
CA ILE A 161 10.39 19.22 -19.10
C ILE A 161 11.16 18.03 -19.69
N GLY A 162 12.24 18.31 -20.38
CA GLY A 162 13.09 17.32 -21.01
C GLY A 162 14.57 17.57 -20.74
N ASN A 163 15.41 16.77 -21.37
CA ASN A 163 16.86 16.87 -21.23
C ASN A 163 17.37 16.77 -19.77
N ILE A 164 16.59 16.19 -18.85
CA ILE A 164 17.07 15.84 -17.52
C ILE A 164 18.13 14.76 -17.70
N PRO A 165 19.36 14.91 -17.19
CA PRO A 165 20.37 13.86 -17.28
C PRO A 165 19.83 12.55 -16.69
N GLY A 166 20.01 11.46 -17.43
CA GLY A 166 19.65 10.10 -17.02
C GLY A 166 20.87 9.19 -17.07
N GLY A 167 20.79 8.05 -16.42
CA GLY A 167 21.90 7.11 -16.33
C GLY A 167 21.47 5.66 -16.19
N GLY A 168 22.42 4.78 -15.92
CA GLY A 168 22.13 3.40 -15.53
C GLY A 168 21.65 3.28 -14.09
N VAL A 169 21.82 4.36 -13.30
CA VAL A 169 21.44 4.46 -11.88
C VAL A 169 21.05 5.89 -11.54
N HIS A 170 20.27 6.06 -10.46
CA HIS A 170 19.92 7.34 -9.86
C HIS A 170 19.15 8.27 -10.81
N ASP A 171 18.03 7.80 -11.31
CA ASP A 171 17.18 8.57 -12.22
C ASP A 171 16.06 9.36 -11.50
N GLY A 172 15.90 9.19 -10.18
CA GLY A 172 14.81 9.80 -9.41
C GLY A 172 13.45 9.26 -9.84
N GLY A 173 12.59 10.14 -10.37
CA GLY A 173 11.39 9.74 -11.11
C GLY A 173 10.06 9.90 -10.41
N ARG A 174 10.03 10.31 -9.14
CA ARG A 174 8.75 10.60 -8.47
C ARG A 174 8.18 11.91 -8.97
N ILE A 175 6.91 11.90 -9.34
CA ILE A 175 6.14 13.11 -9.66
C ILE A 175 4.87 13.14 -8.84
N LYS A 176 4.54 14.29 -8.27
CA LYS A 176 3.33 14.48 -7.47
C LYS A 176 2.90 15.94 -7.51
N PHE A 177 1.58 16.20 -7.57
CA PHE A 177 1.05 17.56 -7.39
C PHE A 177 1.06 17.93 -5.92
N GLY A 178 1.61 19.11 -5.62
CA GLY A 178 1.56 19.68 -4.29
C GLY A 178 0.23 20.37 -3.98
N PRO A 179 0.01 20.73 -2.71
CA PRO A 179 -1.19 21.46 -2.28
C PRO A 179 -1.32 22.84 -2.95
N ASP A 180 -0.23 23.36 -3.50
CA ASP A 180 -0.17 24.61 -4.28
C ASP A 180 -0.56 24.40 -5.77
N GLY A 181 -0.93 23.20 -6.16
CA GLY A 181 -1.30 22.85 -7.54
C GLY A 181 -0.14 22.81 -8.52
N LYS A 182 1.11 22.81 -8.04
CA LYS A 182 2.31 22.66 -8.90
C LYS A 182 2.75 21.20 -8.95
N LEU A 183 3.39 20.83 -10.04
CA LEU A 183 3.98 19.51 -10.21
C LEU A 183 5.42 19.51 -9.69
N TYR A 184 5.66 18.69 -8.67
CA TYR A 184 6.98 18.44 -8.12
C TYR A 184 7.56 17.17 -8.72
N ILE A 185 8.87 17.19 -8.98
CA ILE A 185 9.57 16.15 -9.73
C ILE A 185 10.90 15.87 -9.03
N THR A 186 11.16 14.62 -8.67
CA THR A 186 12.48 14.23 -8.18
C THR A 186 13.37 13.78 -9.33
N THR A 187 14.64 14.21 -9.29
CA THR A 187 15.67 13.79 -10.25
C THR A 187 16.91 13.31 -9.51
N GLY A 188 17.44 12.18 -9.91
CA GLY A 188 18.72 11.69 -9.39
C GLY A 188 19.91 12.31 -10.10
N GLU A 189 21.10 12.09 -9.56
CA GLU A 189 22.36 12.65 -10.11
C GLU A 189 22.92 11.84 -11.30
N ALA A 190 22.20 10.81 -11.75
CA ALA A 190 22.50 10.00 -12.93
C ALA A 190 23.92 9.37 -12.94
N GLY A 191 24.43 8.98 -11.75
CA GLY A 191 25.77 8.42 -11.57
C GLY A 191 26.90 9.45 -11.59
N ASN A 192 26.57 10.75 -11.65
CA ASN A 192 27.57 11.85 -11.59
C ASN A 192 27.27 12.80 -10.41
N PRO A 193 27.87 12.56 -9.24
CA PRO A 193 27.62 13.33 -8.03
C PRO A 193 27.81 14.85 -8.17
N ASN A 194 28.69 15.31 -9.06
CA ASN A 194 28.95 16.74 -9.24
C ASN A 194 27.73 17.50 -9.81
N LEU A 195 26.83 16.80 -10.51
CA LEU A 195 25.63 17.43 -11.08
C LEU A 195 24.65 17.89 -9.98
N SER A 196 24.70 17.28 -8.80
CA SER A 196 23.81 17.65 -7.68
C SER A 196 24.05 19.09 -7.21
N GLN A 197 25.31 19.56 -7.26
CA GLN A 197 25.71 20.91 -6.84
C GLN A 197 25.62 21.93 -7.99
N ASP A 198 25.52 21.51 -9.26
CA ASP A 198 25.42 22.41 -10.41
C ASP A 198 23.96 22.86 -10.61
N LEU A 199 23.67 24.13 -10.34
CA LEU A 199 22.33 24.72 -10.54
C LEU A 199 21.91 24.86 -12.02
N ASN A 200 22.84 24.71 -12.97
CA ASN A 200 22.52 24.65 -14.40
C ASN A 200 22.10 23.25 -14.85
N SER A 201 22.33 22.23 -14.01
CA SER A 201 21.90 20.86 -14.24
C SER A 201 20.56 20.59 -13.59
N LEU A 202 19.70 19.80 -14.26
CA LEU A 202 18.44 19.31 -13.68
C LEU A 202 18.61 17.98 -12.92
N ALA A 203 19.82 17.43 -12.85
CA ALA A 203 20.10 16.19 -12.12
C ALA A 203 20.40 16.46 -10.65
N GLY A 204 19.96 15.55 -9.75
CA GLY A 204 20.16 15.67 -8.31
C GLY A 204 19.38 16.83 -7.71
N LYS A 205 18.10 16.95 -8.07
CA LYS A 205 17.22 18.07 -7.72
C LYS A 205 15.83 17.59 -7.30
N ILE A 206 15.12 18.44 -6.59
CA ILE A 206 13.67 18.48 -6.65
C ILE A 206 13.30 19.68 -7.53
N LEU A 207 12.49 19.42 -8.56
CA LEU A 207 12.02 20.44 -9.49
C LEU A 207 10.57 20.77 -9.21
N ARG A 208 10.12 22.01 -9.50
CA ARG A 208 8.74 22.47 -9.37
C ARG A 208 8.34 23.28 -10.60
N ILE A 209 7.25 22.84 -11.26
CA ILE A 209 6.73 23.47 -12.47
C ILE A 209 5.21 23.61 -12.41
N ASN A 210 4.63 24.49 -13.20
CA ASN A 210 3.20 24.53 -13.46
C ASN A 210 2.74 23.31 -14.25
N SER A 211 1.46 22.97 -14.21
CA SER A 211 0.86 21.86 -14.96
C SER A 211 1.02 21.97 -16.48
N ASP A 212 1.29 23.17 -16.98
CA ASP A 212 1.58 23.42 -18.39
C ASP A 212 3.09 23.40 -18.74
N GLY A 213 3.97 23.15 -17.75
CA GLY A 213 5.41 23.11 -17.89
C GLY A 213 6.10 24.46 -17.79
N SER A 214 5.38 25.59 -17.59
CA SER A 214 5.98 26.87 -17.28
C SER A 214 6.58 26.88 -15.87
N ILE A 215 7.53 27.79 -15.64
CA ILE A 215 8.20 27.90 -14.34
C ILE A 215 7.35 28.83 -13.46
N PRO A 216 7.01 28.43 -12.22
CA PRO A 216 6.33 29.31 -11.28
C PRO A 216 7.17 30.54 -10.93
N ASP A 217 6.53 31.73 -10.86
CA ASP A 217 7.21 32.99 -10.55
C ASP A 217 7.79 33.02 -9.12
N ASP A 218 7.25 32.19 -8.23
CA ASP A 218 7.65 32.07 -6.83
C ASP A 218 8.66 30.92 -6.58
N ASN A 219 9.27 30.37 -7.64
CA ASN A 219 10.38 29.43 -7.48
C ASN A 219 11.60 30.14 -6.87
N PRO A 220 12.39 29.44 -6.02
CA PRO A 220 13.51 30.05 -5.31
C PRO A 220 14.64 30.55 -6.23
N PHE A 221 14.76 29.98 -7.44
CA PHE A 221 15.74 30.40 -8.43
C PHE A 221 15.03 30.99 -9.65
N PRO A 222 15.27 32.26 -10.00
CA PRO A 222 14.58 32.92 -11.10
C PRO A 222 14.73 32.18 -12.44
N ASN A 223 13.61 31.96 -13.13
CA ASN A 223 13.54 31.23 -14.42
C ASN A 223 14.10 29.81 -14.39
N SER A 224 14.15 29.18 -13.22
CA SER A 224 14.63 27.81 -13.04
C SER A 224 13.52 26.93 -12.45
N PRO A 225 13.36 25.69 -12.93
CA PRO A 225 12.45 24.74 -12.30
C PRO A 225 13.01 24.16 -11.00
N VAL A 226 14.27 24.44 -10.65
CA VAL A 226 14.92 23.93 -9.44
C VAL A 226 14.23 24.47 -8.19
N TYR A 227 13.76 23.58 -7.32
CA TYR A 227 13.15 23.89 -6.03
C TYR A 227 14.12 23.69 -4.88
N SER A 228 14.85 22.56 -4.89
CA SER A 228 16.00 22.28 -4.02
C SER A 228 17.08 21.50 -4.76
N TYR A 229 18.28 21.45 -4.22
CA TYR A 229 19.42 20.84 -4.89
C TYR A 229 20.37 20.12 -3.91
N GLY A 230 21.40 19.47 -4.44
CA GLY A 230 22.33 18.70 -3.63
C GLY A 230 21.77 17.33 -3.23
N HIS A 231 20.89 16.77 -4.06
CA HIS A 231 20.30 15.46 -3.88
C HIS A 231 21.07 14.38 -4.66
N ARG A 232 21.07 13.16 -4.11
CA ARG A 232 21.65 12.00 -4.78
C ARG A 232 20.61 11.28 -5.65
N ASN A 233 19.57 10.74 -5.02
CA ASN A 233 18.51 9.98 -5.71
C ASN A 233 17.21 9.98 -4.90
N PRO A 234 16.50 11.09 -4.85
CA PRO A 234 15.21 11.16 -4.16
C PRO A 234 14.13 10.40 -4.93
N GLN A 235 13.30 9.59 -4.22
CA GLN A 235 12.30 8.72 -4.84
C GLN A 235 10.90 8.79 -4.23
N GLY A 236 10.71 9.46 -3.10
CA GLY A 236 9.41 9.72 -2.49
C GLY A 236 9.21 11.19 -2.21
N LEU A 237 7.98 11.66 -2.32
CA LEU A 237 7.54 13.03 -1.99
C LEU A 237 6.15 12.99 -1.38
N ASP A 238 5.97 13.71 -0.28
CA ASP A 238 4.62 14.05 0.19
C ASP A 238 4.63 15.27 1.11
N TRP A 239 3.44 15.80 1.40
CA TRP A 239 3.22 16.96 2.26
C TRP A 239 2.45 16.57 3.51
N ASP A 240 2.87 17.13 4.65
CA ASP A 240 2.02 17.09 5.82
C ASP A 240 0.82 18.03 5.67
N ILE A 241 -0.10 18.00 6.63
CA ILE A 241 -1.31 18.84 6.62
C ILE A 241 -0.98 20.34 6.73
N SER A 242 0.20 20.71 7.21
CA SER A 242 0.69 22.09 7.31
C SER A 242 1.38 22.56 6.03
N GLY A 243 1.55 21.68 5.03
CA GLY A 243 2.20 21.98 3.76
C GLY A 243 3.72 21.80 3.78
N ASN A 244 4.29 21.17 4.80
CA ASN A 244 5.70 20.83 4.83
C ASN A 244 5.99 19.67 3.87
N LEU A 245 6.90 19.86 2.92
CA LEU A 245 7.31 18.85 1.96
C LEU A 245 8.39 17.94 2.56
N ILE A 246 8.14 16.64 2.54
CA ILE A 246 9.09 15.61 2.95
C ILE A 246 9.50 14.78 1.73
N ALA A 247 10.79 14.51 1.59
CA ALA A 247 11.33 13.63 0.55
C ALA A 247 12.12 12.48 1.15
N THR A 248 12.07 11.32 0.49
CA THR A 248 12.93 10.17 0.79
C THR A 248 14.07 10.11 -0.21
N GLU A 249 15.25 9.71 0.23
CA GLU A 249 16.45 9.72 -0.60
C GLU A 249 17.36 8.52 -0.33
N HIS A 250 17.87 7.91 -1.40
CA HIS A 250 18.86 6.84 -1.28
C HIS A 250 20.24 7.39 -0.91
N GLY A 251 20.80 6.88 0.15
CA GLY A 251 22.17 7.16 0.59
C GLY A 251 23.25 6.51 -0.28
N PRO A 252 24.52 6.75 0.04
CA PRO A 252 25.65 6.26 -0.74
C PRO A 252 25.79 4.74 -0.69
N THR A 253 26.49 4.23 -1.72
CA THR A 253 26.96 2.84 -1.77
C THR A 253 28.41 2.81 -2.26
N GLY A 254 29.23 1.89 -1.70
CA GLY A 254 30.63 1.71 -2.09
C GLY A 254 31.61 2.59 -1.32
N TRP A 255 32.60 3.17 -1.98
CA TRP A 255 33.75 3.83 -1.35
C TRP A 255 33.42 5.14 -0.59
N ARG A 256 32.28 5.77 -0.85
CA ARG A 256 31.80 6.97 -0.14
C ARG A 256 31.01 6.67 1.13
N GLY A 257 30.87 5.41 1.51
CA GLY A 257 30.07 4.94 2.62
C GLY A 257 29.03 3.93 2.17
N VAL A 258 28.27 3.42 3.11
CA VAL A 258 27.18 2.47 2.90
C VAL A 258 25.99 2.95 3.70
N ALA A 259 24.80 2.77 3.14
CA ALA A 259 23.54 3.16 3.78
C ALA A 259 23.39 4.69 3.94
N HIS A 260 23.11 5.20 5.11
CA HIS A 260 22.77 6.61 5.32
C HIS A 260 21.69 7.09 4.36
N ASP A 261 20.65 6.25 4.20
CA ASP A 261 19.44 6.64 3.50
C ASP A 261 18.72 7.74 4.31
N GLU A 262 18.15 8.71 3.61
CA GLU A 262 17.70 9.95 4.25
C GLU A 262 16.20 10.18 4.08
N ILE A 263 15.62 10.86 5.07
CA ILE A 263 14.33 11.52 4.94
C ILE A 263 14.55 13.00 5.23
N ASN A 264 14.22 13.84 4.26
CA ASN A 264 14.55 15.24 4.20
C ASN A 264 13.30 16.11 4.30
N LEU A 265 13.27 17.09 5.22
CA LEU A 265 12.33 18.21 5.20
C LEU A 265 12.79 19.20 4.13
N ILE A 266 12.02 19.35 3.07
CA ILE A 266 12.42 20.12 1.89
C ILE A 266 12.02 21.59 2.04
N ILE A 267 13.02 22.43 2.02
CA ILE A 267 12.91 23.89 2.11
C ILE A 267 13.30 24.50 0.75
N PRO A 268 12.50 25.42 0.18
CA PRO A 268 12.82 26.05 -1.10
C PRO A 268 14.21 26.70 -1.11
N GLY A 269 15.00 26.41 -2.16
CA GLY A 269 16.32 27.01 -2.38
C GLY A 269 17.46 26.38 -1.58
N GLU A 270 17.19 25.47 -0.65
CA GLU A 270 18.22 24.86 0.19
C GLU A 270 19.00 23.76 -0.53
N ASN A 271 20.21 23.55 -0.04
CA ASN A 271 21.19 22.56 -0.52
C ASN A 271 21.29 21.39 0.47
N TYR A 272 20.97 20.17 -0.01
CA TYR A 272 20.99 18.93 0.80
C TYR A 272 22.34 18.22 0.80
N GLY A 273 23.35 18.85 0.23
CA GLY A 273 24.75 18.62 0.47
C GLY A 273 25.42 17.48 -0.26
N TRP A 274 24.68 16.58 -0.95
CA TRP A 274 25.32 15.54 -1.74
C TRP A 274 26.20 16.14 -2.85
N PRO A 275 27.44 15.70 -3.06
CA PRO A 275 28.20 14.64 -2.37
C PRO A 275 29.12 15.15 -1.23
N GLU A 276 28.94 16.35 -0.75
CA GLU A 276 29.82 17.04 0.21
C GLU A 276 29.58 16.64 1.67
N ILE A 277 28.33 16.24 2.00
CA ILE A 277 27.91 15.68 3.28
C ILE A 277 27.08 14.43 3.08
N ILE A 278 27.00 13.57 4.09
CA ILE A 278 26.26 12.31 4.10
C ILE A 278 25.56 12.17 5.46
N GLY A 279 24.27 11.82 5.43
CA GLY A 279 23.49 11.61 6.65
C GLY A 279 23.51 12.83 7.55
N PHE A 280 23.69 12.62 8.84
CA PHE A 280 23.73 13.70 9.84
C PHE A 280 25.03 14.55 9.88
N GLU A 281 25.90 14.41 8.89
CA GLU A 281 27.04 15.33 8.78
C GLU A 281 26.55 16.76 8.64
N THR A 282 27.27 17.70 9.28
CA THR A 282 26.93 19.13 9.25
C THR A 282 28.05 19.94 8.62
N LYS A 283 27.67 20.82 7.68
CA LYS A 283 28.58 21.77 7.03
C LYS A 283 27.80 23.04 6.74
N SER A 284 28.43 24.20 6.94
CA SER A 284 27.79 25.50 6.68
C SER A 284 27.29 25.58 5.23
N GLY A 285 26.05 26.00 5.04
CA GLY A 285 25.39 26.10 3.74
C GLY A 285 24.72 24.82 3.22
N PHE A 286 24.69 23.77 4.04
CA PHE A 286 23.98 22.52 3.71
C PHE A 286 22.93 22.19 4.79
N LYS A 287 21.89 21.50 4.36
CA LYS A 287 20.84 20.94 5.23
C LYS A 287 21.10 19.47 5.50
N SER A 288 21.07 19.09 6.76
CA SER A 288 21.07 17.68 7.17
C SER A 288 19.65 17.12 7.14
N PRO A 289 19.48 15.80 6.91
CA PRO A 289 18.18 15.14 6.95
C PRO A 289 17.54 15.20 8.34
N ILE A 290 16.23 14.96 8.40
CA ILE A 290 15.50 14.76 9.67
C ILE A 290 15.55 13.32 10.14
N VAL A 291 15.80 12.36 9.22
CA VAL A 291 16.08 10.95 9.53
C VAL A 291 17.25 10.49 8.69
N ASP A 292 18.14 9.77 9.33
CA ASP A 292 19.27 9.04 8.72
C ASP A 292 19.18 7.57 9.15
N SER A 293 19.26 6.65 8.18
CA SER A 293 19.20 5.21 8.45
C SER A 293 20.45 4.66 9.17
N GLY A 294 21.51 5.48 9.30
CA GLY A 294 22.80 5.03 9.81
C GLY A 294 23.40 3.94 8.92
N ASP A 295 23.91 2.89 9.53
CA ASP A 295 24.54 1.76 8.82
C ASP A 295 23.52 0.80 8.13
N GLU A 296 22.24 1.01 8.32
CA GLU A 296 21.19 0.16 7.72
C GLU A 296 20.79 0.69 6.34
N THR A 297 20.78 -0.15 5.34
CA THR A 297 20.31 0.20 4.00
C THR A 297 18.81 -0.09 3.87
N TRP A 298 17.99 0.95 3.73
CA TRP A 298 16.56 0.86 3.47
C TRP A 298 16.24 0.93 1.98
N ALA A 299 16.99 1.76 1.24
CA ALA A 299 16.63 2.20 -0.10
C ALA A 299 15.17 2.70 -0.16
N PRO A 300 14.85 3.82 0.54
CA PRO A 300 13.51 4.34 0.68
C PRO A 300 13.00 4.86 -0.66
N SER A 301 11.75 4.53 -1.01
CA SER A 301 11.15 4.87 -2.29
C SER A 301 9.88 5.69 -2.10
N GLY A 302 8.75 5.28 -2.70
CA GLY A 302 7.50 6.01 -2.55
C GLY A 302 7.11 6.21 -1.09
N ALA A 303 6.50 7.35 -0.80
CA ALA A 303 6.15 7.71 0.56
C ALA A 303 4.91 8.60 0.60
N GLU A 304 4.16 8.53 1.71
CA GLU A 304 2.91 9.26 1.87
C GLU A 304 2.56 9.48 3.33
N PHE A 305 1.99 10.66 3.65
CA PHE A 305 1.29 10.89 4.90
C PHE A 305 -0.11 10.30 4.83
N TYR A 306 -0.52 9.59 5.88
CA TYR A 306 -1.87 9.03 5.94
C TYR A 306 -2.83 9.98 6.66
N TYR A 307 -3.95 10.32 6.00
CA TYR A 307 -5.00 11.18 6.57
C TYR A 307 -6.41 10.60 6.42
N GLY A 308 -6.55 9.32 6.06
CA GLY A 308 -7.84 8.64 5.99
C GLY A 308 -8.39 8.23 7.36
N ASP A 309 -9.68 7.92 7.42
CA ASP A 309 -10.38 7.54 8.65
C ASP A 309 -10.30 6.02 8.96
N LYS A 310 -9.80 5.21 8.03
CA LYS A 310 -9.75 3.73 8.19
C LYS A 310 -8.81 3.27 9.30
N PHE A 311 -7.72 4.00 9.52
CA PHE A 311 -6.69 3.66 10.51
C PHE A 311 -6.46 4.85 11.45
N PRO A 312 -7.30 5.05 12.48
CA PRO A 312 -7.22 6.23 13.35
C PRO A 312 -5.87 6.43 14.03
N SER A 313 -5.16 5.33 14.36
CA SER A 313 -3.81 5.37 14.95
C SER A 313 -2.70 5.76 13.97
N TRP A 314 -3.00 5.82 12.67
CA TRP A 314 -2.05 6.14 11.60
C TRP A 314 -2.21 7.56 11.06
N VAL A 315 -3.28 8.25 11.44
CA VAL A 315 -3.55 9.63 10.99
C VAL A 315 -2.37 10.54 11.33
N GLY A 316 -1.86 11.26 10.33
CA GLY A 316 -0.71 12.16 10.43
C GLY A 316 0.66 11.47 10.39
N LYS A 317 0.73 10.14 10.32
CA LYS A 317 2.00 9.42 10.22
C LYS A 317 2.47 9.30 8.76
N TYR A 318 3.77 9.33 8.60
CA TYR A 318 4.45 9.22 7.31
C TYR A 318 4.86 7.77 7.05
N PHE A 319 4.43 7.24 5.92
CA PHE A 319 4.73 5.87 5.49
C PHE A 319 5.74 5.89 4.36
N VAL A 320 6.76 5.04 4.43
CA VAL A 320 7.83 4.94 3.43
C VAL A 320 7.99 3.49 2.99
N ALA A 321 7.80 3.24 1.71
CA ALA A 321 8.09 1.95 1.09
C ALA A 321 9.60 1.76 0.95
N THR A 322 10.16 0.66 1.49
CA THR A 322 11.59 0.40 1.44
C THR A 322 11.93 -0.79 0.55
N LEU A 323 12.84 -0.57 -0.41
CA LEU A 323 13.25 -1.60 -1.35
C LEU A 323 14.21 -2.61 -0.72
N ARG A 324 15.36 -2.13 -0.22
CA ARG A 324 16.38 -3.00 0.39
C ARG A 324 16.00 -3.40 1.81
N GLY A 325 15.35 -2.50 2.54
CA GLY A 325 14.83 -2.75 3.88
C GLY A 325 13.70 -3.77 3.93
N ALA A 326 12.98 -3.97 2.82
CA ALA A 326 11.89 -4.93 2.68
C ALA A 326 10.84 -4.78 3.80
N HIS A 327 10.48 -3.55 4.13
CA HIS A 327 9.45 -3.19 5.10
C HIS A 327 8.75 -1.87 4.70
N LEU A 328 7.58 -1.65 5.25
CA LEU A 328 6.93 -0.35 5.26
C LEU A 328 7.35 0.36 6.55
N LEU A 329 8.08 1.46 6.41
CA LEU A 329 8.50 2.27 7.54
C LEU A 329 7.40 3.26 7.87
N MET A 330 6.93 3.28 9.11
CA MET A 330 5.97 4.24 9.64
C MET A 330 6.68 5.17 10.60
N ILE A 331 6.53 6.48 10.39
CA ILE A 331 7.20 7.51 11.20
C ILE A 331 6.16 8.51 11.69
N ASP A 332 6.29 8.88 12.94
CA ASP A 332 5.55 9.98 13.56
C ASP A 332 6.50 11.16 13.76
N PHE A 333 6.14 12.33 13.23
CA PHE A 333 6.98 13.53 13.26
C PHE A 333 6.38 14.63 14.12
N ASP A 334 7.25 15.36 14.82
CA ASP A 334 7.03 16.75 15.24
C ASP A 334 7.88 17.64 14.34
N LEU A 335 7.31 18.05 13.20
CA LEU A 335 8.03 18.84 12.19
C LEU A 335 8.26 20.30 12.63
N GLU A 336 7.48 20.82 13.57
CA GLU A 336 7.72 22.15 14.15
C GLU A 336 9.03 22.19 14.91
N ASN A 337 9.35 21.11 15.62
CA ASN A 337 10.59 20.96 16.40
C ASN A 337 11.68 20.14 15.69
N ASN A 338 11.46 19.73 14.44
CA ASN A 338 12.38 18.85 13.69
C ASN A 338 12.70 17.55 14.43
N GLN A 339 11.70 16.87 14.99
CA GLN A 339 11.88 15.67 15.79
C GLN A 339 11.11 14.47 15.23
N VAL A 340 11.71 13.31 15.37
CA VAL A 340 11.03 12.02 15.17
C VAL A 340 10.46 11.57 16.53
N LEU A 341 9.15 11.44 16.63
CA LEU A 341 8.47 10.98 17.84
C LEU A 341 8.49 9.46 17.96
N SER A 342 8.28 8.77 16.86
CA SER A 342 8.38 7.31 16.80
C SER A 342 8.72 6.82 15.39
N GLN A 343 9.29 5.63 15.31
CA GLN A 343 9.61 4.94 14.07
C GLN A 343 9.36 3.44 14.22
N GLU A 344 8.62 2.86 13.28
CA GLU A 344 8.23 1.46 13.32
C GLU A 344 8.36 0.81 11.93
N LYS A 345 8.84 -0.43 11.89
CA LYS A 345 8.96 -1.24 10.66
C LYS A 345 7.81 -2.22 10.57
N LEU A 346 6.85 -1.96 9.70
CA LEU A 346 5.72 -2.83 9.44
C LEU A 346 6.06 -3.84 8.33
N PHE A 347 5.52 -5.05 8.42
CA PHE A 347 5.64 -6.10 7.38
C PHE A 347 7.07 -6.51 7.02
N LEU A 348 8.01 -6.45 7.96
CA LEU A 348 9.42 -6.76 7.71
C LEU A 348 9.60 -8.14 7.07
N GLY A 349 10.07 -8.15 5.81
CA GLY A 349 10.32 -9.37 5.02
C GLY A 349 9.09 -10.06 4.43
N ASN A 350 7.85 -9.65 4.77
CA ASN A 350 6.62 -10.35 4.35
C ASN A 350 6.36 -10.23 2.84
N PHE A 351 6.63 -9.08 2.25
CA PHE A 351 6.31 -8.80 0.83
C PHE A 351 7.55 -8.52 -0.02
N GLY A 352 8.74 -8.66 0.56
CA GLY A 352 10.00 -8.34 -0.09
C GLY A 352 10.17 -6.83 -0.31
N ARG A 353 10.67 -6.46 -1.47
CA ARG A 353 10.97 -5.07 -1.84
C ARG A 353 9.69 -4.27 -2.07
N LEU A 354 9.48 -3.21 -1.30
CA LEU A 354 8.35 -2.29 -1.48
C LEU A 354 8.80 -1.06 -2.27
N ARG A 355 8.07 -0.75 -3.35
CA ARG A 355 8.41 0.34 -4.29
C ARG A 355 7.60 1.60 -4.02
N ASP A 356 6.32 1.46 -3.75
CA ASP A 356 5.42 2.61 -3.59
C ASP A 356 4.42 2.37 -2.48
N VAL A 357 3.97 3.45 -1.87
CA VAL A 357 2.84 3.48 -0.95
C VAL A 357 1.97 4.68 -1.28
N ALA A 358 0.67 4.48 -1.34
CA ALA A 358 -0.27 5.54 -1.63
C ALA A 358 -1.65 5.24 -1.04
N THR A 359 -2.37 6.27 -0.61
CA THR A 359 -3.74 6.17 -0.11
C THR A 359 -4.73 6.19 -1.26
N GLY A 360 -5.57 5.17 -1.35
CA GLY A 360 -6.66 5.13 -2.33
C GLY A 360 -7.85 6.02 -1.93
N PRO A 361 -8.79 6.26 -2.86
CA PRO A 361 -10.02 7.01 -2.57
C PRO A 361 -10.95 6.27 -1.58
N ASP A 362 -10.69 5.01 -1.32
CA ASP A 362 -11.32 4.18 -0.29
C ASP A 362 -10.62 4.30 1.07
N GLU A 363 -9.66 5.24 1.21
CA GLU A 363 -8.88 5.52 2.41
C GLU A 363 -8.02 4.34 2.91
N ASN A 364 -7.86 3.29 2.12
CA ASN A 364 -6.92 2.23 2.40
C ASN A 364 -5.54 2.57 1.83
N LEU A 365 -4.48 2.05 2.47
CA LEU A 365 -3.12 2.15 1.92
C LEU A 365 -2.89 1.04 0.89
N TYR A 366 -2.27 1.42 -0.22
CA TYR A 366 -1.85 0.51 -1.29
C TYR A 366 -0.32 0.46 -1.33
N LEU A 367 0.22 -0.74 -1.54
CA LEU A 367 1.65 -0.98 -1.66
C LEU A 367 1.94 -1.62 -3.02
N LEU A 368 3.03 -1.21 -3.65
CA LEU A 368 3.58 -1.84 -4.85
C LEU A 368 4.85 -2.60 -4.48
N THR A 369 4.96 -3.86 -4.92
CA THR A 369 6.20 -4.63 -4.75
C THR A 369 7.14 -4.43 -5.95
N SER A 370 8.42 -4.77 -5.79
CA SER A 370 9.46 -4.66 -6.83
C SER A 370 10.49 -5.79 -6.67
N ASN A 371 10.01 -7.02 -6.62
CA ASN A 371 10.85 -8.19 -6.40
C ASN A 371 11.52 -8.68 -7.68
N GLN A 372 10.97 -8.32 -8.85
CA GLN A 372 11.49 -8.67 -10.18
C GLN A 372 12.49 -7.65 -10.74
N ASP A 373 12.86 -6.60 -9.99
CA ASP A 373 13.71 -5.49 -10.45
C ASP A 373 15.20 -5.87 -10.67
N GLY A 374 15.55 -7.14 -10.55
CA GLY A 374 16.90 -7.69 -10.67
C GLY A 374 17.71 -7.66 -9.37
N ARG A 375 17.18 -7.08 -8.29
CA ARG A 375 17.80 -7.01 -6.95
C ARG A 375 16.98 -7.72 -5.87
N GLY A 376 15.76 -8.12 -6.20
CA GLY A 376 14.85 -8.85 -5.32
C GLY A 376 14.99 -10.36 -5.45
N LYS A 377 14.11 -11.05 -4.72
CA LYS A 377 13.92 -12.50 -4.83
C LYS A 377 12.44 -12.74 -5.15
N PRO A 378 12.07 -12.82 -6.42
CA PRO A 378 10.67 -12.96 -6.81
C PRO A 378 10.07 -14.24 -6.26
N SER A 379 8.84 -14.14 -5.78
CA SER A 379 7.96 -15.26 -5.47
C SER A 379 7.06 -15.58 -6.66
N ILE A 380 6.27 -16.66 -6.54
CA ILE A 380 5.23 -16.96 -7.54
C ILE A 380 4.24 -15.77 -7.59
N ASN A 381 3.90 -15.34 -8.80
CA ASN A 381 2.99 -14.24 -9.10
C ASN A 381 3.48 -12.85 -8.62
N ASP A 382 4.79 -12.65 -8.40
CA ASP A 382 5.32 -11.29 -8.25
C ASP A 382 5.37 -10.59 -9.62
N ASP A 383 5.35 -9.25 -9.71
CA ASP A 383 5.13 -8.31 -8.61
C ASP A 383 3.63 -8.06 -8.37
N LYS A 384 3.31 -7.33 -7.31
CA LYS A 384 1.92 -7.17 -6.82
C LYS A 384 1.59 -5.73 -6.49
N ILE A 385 0.30 -5.41 -6.60
CA ILE A 385 -0.34 -4.31 -5.89
C ILE A 385 -1.12 -4.91 -4.74
N LEU A 386 -0.81 -4.47 -3.54
CA LEU A 386 -1.41 -4.89 -2.27
C LEU A 386 -2.27 -3.77 -1.72
N ARG A 387 -3.32 -4.11 -0.97
CA ARG A 387 -4.16 -3.17 -0.24
C ARG A 387 -4.18 -3.55 1.23
N ILE A 388 -3.87 -2.59 2.10
CA ILE A 388 -3.98 -2.74 3.54
C ILE A 388 -5.37 -2.29 3.94
N VAL A 389 -6.12 -3.17 4.61
CA VAL A 389 -7.46 -2.88 5.12
C VAL A 389 -7.50 -3.13 6.63
N PRO A 390 -8.37 -2.44 7.40
CA PRO A 390 -8.53 -2.75 8.81
C PRO A 390 -8.91 -4.21 9.01
N LEU A 391 -8.27 -4.87 9.97
CA LEU A 391 -8.72 -6.16 10.43
C LEU A 391 -9.98 -5.94 11.27
N ASN A 392 -11.12 -6.48 10.84
CA ASN A 392 -12.36 -6.45 11.62
C ASN A 392 -12.18 -7.35 12.84
N VAL A 393 -11.54 -6.84 13.88
CA VAL A 393 -11.49 -7.52 15.18
C VAL A 393 -12.85 -7.32 15.82
N ILE A 394 -13.64 -8.39 15.90
CA ILE A 394 -14.91 -8.37 16.60
C ILE A 394 -14.64 -8.40 18.11
N ASN A 395 -14.81 -7.25 18.76
CA ASN A 395 -14.56 -7.07 20.18
C ASN A 395 -15.83 -7.08 21.04
N ASN A 396 -16.98 -6.79 20.42
CA ASN A 396 -18.25 -6.66 21.11
C ASN A 396 -19.41 -7.18 20.23
N PHE A 397 -20.62 -7.13 20.79
CA PHE A 397 -21.83 -7.60 20.11
C PHE A 397 -22.16 -6.81 18.84
N GLU A 398 -21.99 -5.49 18.86
CA GLU A 398 -22.26 -4.63 17.68
C GLU A 398 -21.29 -4.90 16.53
N ASP A 399 -20.01 -5.07 16.82
CA ASP A 399 -19.01 -5.44 15.80
C ASP A 399 -19.35 -6.79 15.17
N CYS A 400 -19.82 -7.74 16.00
CA CYS A 400 -20.23 -9.05 15.55
C CYS A 400 -21.43 -9.01 14.59
N ILE A 401 -22.41 -8.14 14.86
CA ILE A 401 -23.57 -7.92 13.98
C ILE A 401 -23.13 -7.23 12.69
N LYS A 402 -22.34 -6.16 12.79
CA LYS A 402 -21.83 -5.42 11.60
C LYS A 402 -21.04 -6.33 10.65
N ALA A 403 -20.37 -7.33 11.19
CA ALA A 403 -19.68 -8.35 10.41
C ALA A 403 -20.60 -9.41 9.77
N GLY A 404 -21.92 -9.31 9.97
CA GLY A 404 -22.91 -10.21 9.38
C GLY A 404 -23.01 -11.60 10.05
N ASN A 405 -22.50 -11.75 11.27
CA ASN A 405 -22.58 -13.02 11.98
C ASN A 405 -24.00 -13.31 12.48
N PRO A 406 -24.39 -14.59 12.65
CA PRO A 406 -25.71 -14.97 13.12
C PRO A 406 -25.98 -14.50 14.56
N ILE A 407 -27.22 -14.06 14.79
CA ILE A 407 -27.69 -13.53 16.07
C ILE A 407 -28.76 -14.48 16.63
N THR A 408 -28.76 -14.69 17.93
CA THR A 408 -29.84 -15.41 18.60
C THR A 408 -31.01 -14.47 18.95
N GLU A 409 -32.22 -15.03 19.13
CA GLU A 409 -33.40 -14.30 19.62
C GLU A 409 -33.48 -14.28 21.18
N SER A 410 -32.40 -14.66 21.86
CA SER A 410 -32.29 -14.61 23.33
C SER A 410 -32.30 -13.16 23.85
N ILE A 411 -32.57 -12.98 25.16
CA ILE A 411 -32.44 -11.70 25.85
C ILE A 411 -31.48 -11.90 27.02
N PRO A 412 -30.25 -11.29 27.00
CA PRO A 412 -29.69 -10.48 25.96
C PRO A 412 -29.42 -11.28 24.65
N ARG A 413 -29.41 -10.59 23.50
CA ARG A 413 -29.06 -11.23 22.21
C ARG A 413 -27.60 -11.66 22.22
N GLU A 414 -27.32 -12.75 21.55
CA GLU A 414 -25.97 -13.26 21.38
C GLU A 414 -25.62 -13.30 19.90
N CYS A 415 -24.41 -12.88 19.57
CA CYS A 415 -23.85 -12.99 18.23
C CYS A 415 -22.69 -13.98 18.26
N ASN A 416 -22.68 -14.97 17.36
CA ASN A 416 -21.68 -16.03 17.33
C ASN A 416 -20.75 -15.88 16.13
N GLN A 417 -19.46 -15.70 16.41
CA GLN A 417 -18.40 -15.74 15.41
C GLN A 417 -17.51 -16.96 15.68
N ASN A 418 -17.62 -17.97 14.84
CA ASN A 418 -16.75 -19.17 14.87
C ASN A 418 -16.62 -19.80 16.28
N GLY A 419 -17.70 -19.79 17.05
CA GLY A 419 -17.73 -20.35 18.41
C GLY A 419 -17.43 -19.35 19.53
N LYS A 420 -17.00 -18.12 19.22
CA LYS A 420 -16.89 -17.03 20.20
C LYS A 420 -18.21 -16.28 20.25
N ILE A 421 -18.78 -16.19 21.45
CA ILE A 421 -20.08 -15.55 21.68
C ILE A 421 -19.86 -14.14 22.24
N PHE A 422 -20.50 -13.16 21.58
CA PHE A 422 -20.58 -11.78 22.02
C PHE A 422 -22.02 -11.48 22.45
N VAL A 423 -22.19 -10.93 23.62
CA VAL A 423 -23.51 -10.71 24.25
C VAL A 423 -23.87 -9.23 24.16
N GLU A 424 -25.12 -8.93 23.77
CA GLU A 424 -25.62 -7.56 23.70
C GLU A 424 -25.55 -6.89 25.07
N GLU A 425 -24.98 -5.69 25.13
CA GLU A 425 -25.06 -4.83 26.29
C GLU A 425 -26.42 -4.13 26.30
N ILE A 426 -27.32 -4.51 27.19
CA ILE A 426 -28.61 -3.83 27.37
C ILE A 426 -28.30 -2.53 28.15
N GLU A 427 -28.50 -1.37 27.55
CA GLU A 427 -28.42 -0.09 28.24
C GLU A 427 -29.34 -0.09 29.45
N GLY A 428 -28.78 0.06 30.64
CA GLY A 428 -29.47 -0.01 31.92
C GLY A 428 -29.13 -1.22 32.78
N SER A 429 -28.41 -2.22 32.23
CA SER A 429 -27.86 -3.31 33.02
C SER A 429 -26.41 -3.02 33.45
N THR A 430 -26.15 -1.95 34.18
CA THR A 430 -25.06 -2.00 35.13
C THR A 430 -25.45 -3.10 36.13
N LYS A 431 -24.86 -4.29 35.94
CA LYS A 431 -24.94 -5.42 36.88
C LYS A 431 -24.20 -5.07 38.19
N ILE A 432 -24.54 -3.95 38.76
CA ILE A 432 -24.21 -3.68 40.16
C ILE A 432 -25.41 -4.25 40.94
N ILE A 433 -25.26 -5.48 41.34
CA ILE A 433 -26.19 -5.99 42.41
C ILE A 433 -26.05 -4.98 43.53
N PRO A 434 -27.12 -4.19 43.84
CA PRO A 434 -27.05 -3.21 44.90
C PRO A 434 -26.50 -3.86 46.17
N GLU A 435 -25.73 -3.15 46.95
CA GLU A 435 -25.02 -3.67 48.11
C GLU A 435 -25.97 -4.36 49.08
N TRP A 436 -27.18 -3.82 49.26
CA TRP A 436 -28.20 -4.40 50.10
C TRP A 436 -28.71 -5.77 49.62
N ILE A 437 -28.78 -6.01 48.27
CA ILE A 437 -29.15 -7.34 47.72
C ILE A 437 -27.97 -8.29 47.92
N ARG A 438 -26.75 -7.84 47.74
CA ARG A 438 -25.53 -8.64 47.97
C ARG A 438 -25.46 -9.06 49.43
N ASN A 439 -25.83 -8.17 50.35
CA ASN A 439 -25.84 -8.44 51.78
C ASN A 439 -26.84 -9.53 52.19
N ILE A 440 -27.99 -9.64 51.52
CA ILE A 440 -28.97 -10.73 51.78
C ILE A 440 -28.29 -12.10 51.56
N PHE A 441 -27.55 -12.29 50.50
CA PHE A 441 -26.83 -13.55 50.21
C PHE A 441 -25.64 -13.77 51.14
N ILE A 442 -24.96 -12.70 51.57
CA ILE A 442 -23.89 -12.77 52.57
C ILE A 442 -24.44 -13.20 53.93
N TRP A 443 -25.53 -12.61 54.38
CA TRP A 443 -26.17 -12.94 55.67
C TRP A 443 -26.69 -14.38 55.70
N TYR A 444 -27.23 -14.88 54.58
CA TYR A 444 -27.62 -16.29 54.48
C TYR A 444 -26.38 -17.22 54.55
N GLY A 445 -25.30 -16.89 53.81
CA GLY A 445 -24.06 -17.67 53.85
C GLY A 445 -23.33 -17.63 55.21
N GLN A 446 -23.71 -16.70 56.09
CA GLN A 446 -23.20 -16.54 57.46
C GLN A 446 -24.19 -17.03 58.53
N ASP A 447 -25.27 -17.76 58.14
CA ASP A 447 -26.34 -18.23 59.03
C ASP A 447 -27.03 -17.09 59.83
N GLN A 448 -26.98 -15.84 59.34
CA GLN A 448 -27.61 -14.68 59.97
C GLN A 448 -29.09 -14.53 59.61
N ILE A 449 -29.53 -15.12 58.49
CA ILE A 449 -30.93 -15.23 58.09
C ILE A 449 -31.23 -16.67 57.72
N SER A 450 -32.49 -17.09 57.96
CA SER A 450 -32.99 -18.42 57.65
C SER A 450 -33.27 -18.59 56.15
N GLU A 451 -33.39 -19.82 55.68
CA GLU A 451 -33.77 -20.13 54.29
C GLU A 451 -35.13 -19.52 53.91
N SER A 452 -36.08 -19.49 54.87
CA SER A 452 -37.40 -18.87 54.69
C SER A 452 -37.29 -17.37 54.44
N GLU A 453 -36.44 -16.66 55.18
CA GLU A 453 -36.19 -15.22 55.01
C GLU A 453 -35.48 -14.91 53.69
N LEU A 454 -34.55 -15.75 53.29
CA LEU A 454 -33.91 -15.63 51.94
C LEU A 454 -34.95 -15.81 50.83
N LEU A 455 -35.78 -16.84 50.88
CA LEU A 455 -36.84 -17.11 49.92
C LEU A 455 -37.88 -15.97 49.86
N ASP A 456 -38.27 -15.38 51.00
CA ASP A 456 -39.15 -14.22 51.00
C ASP A 456 -38.52 -12.98 50.45
N ALA A 457 -37.22 -12.75 50.66
CA ALA A 457 -36.45 -11.68 50.01
C ALA A 457 -36.37 -11.88 48.47
N ILE A 458 -36.11 -13.10 48.00
CA ILE A 458 -36.10 -13.42 46.55
C ILE A 458 -37.48 -13.19 45.94
N LYS A 459 -38.58 -13.64 46.59
CA LYS A 459 -39.95 -13.38 46.12
C LYS A 459 -40.24 -11.90 46.02
N PHE A 460 -39.82 -11.10 47.02
CA PHE A 460 -39.94 -9.65 46.97
C PHE A 460 -39.20 -9.05 45.77
N LEU A 461 -37.94 -9.46 45.53
CA LEU A 461 -37.13 -9.00 44.39
C LEU A 461 -37.79 -9.31 43.04
N ILE A 462 -38.41 -10.49 42.90
CA ILE A 462 -39.18 -10.91 41.71
C ILE A 462 -40.45 -10.06 41.57
N GLN A 463 -41.22 -9.86 42.64
CA GLN A 463 -42.45 -9.05 42.63
C GLN A 463 -42.17 -7.59 42.24
N GLN A 464 -41.03 -7.04 42.67
CA GLN A 464 -40.59 -5.69 42.32
C GLN A 464 -39.92 -5.61 40.95
N LYS A 465 -39.85 -6.72 40.20
CA LYS A 465 -39.16 -6.81 38.88
C LYS A 465 -37.67 -6.43 38.94
N ILE A 466 -37.04 -6.56 40.10
CA ILE A 466 -35.58 -6.35 40.29
C ILE A 466 -34.84 -7.61 39.80
N ILE A 467 -35.43 -8.78 39.98
CA ILE A 467 -34.98 -10.04 39.39
C ILE A 467 -36.10 -10.52 38.46
N ILE A 468 -35.74 -10.83 37.21
CA ILE A 468 -36.65 -11.42 36.22
C ILE A 468 -36.25 -12.89 36.07
N LEU A 469 -37.19 -13.80 36.31
CA LEU A 469 -36.99 -15.21 36.00
C LEU A 469 -37.51 -15.42 34.56
N ASN A 470 -36.66 -15.88 33.67
CA ASN A 470 -37.02 -16.29 32.33
C ASN A 470 -37.65 -17.68 32.33
#